data_20865b04f9b8ca3caf8f073b49cec63d
#
_entry.id   20865b04f9b8ca3caf8f073b49cec63d
#
_cell.length_a   1.000
_cell.length_b   1.000
_cell.length_c   1.000
_cell.angle_alpha   90.00
_cell.angle_beta   90.00
_cell.angle_gamma   90.00
#
_symmetry.space_group_name_H-M   'P 1'
#
loop_
_entity.id
_entity.type
_entity.pdbx_description
1 polymer ?
#
loop_
_entity_poly.entity_id
_entity_poly.type
_entity_poly.pdbx_seq_one_letter_code
_entity_poly.pdbx_strand_id
1 'polypeptide(L)'
;MSAAGPLGPAGNNVRRNLRRLREQRRWGYRHVEERLTQVGRPIPALGLSAIDAGERHVDVDDLVALAAVFGLGVEELLRPPAGCSTCNGEPPTGFMCMECETTSLPARTAVARRNA
;
A
#
# COMPACT_ATOMS: atom_id res chain seq x y z
N MET A 1 -8.57 -18.43 0.03
CA MET A 1 -9.12 -18.24 0.38
C MET A 1 -9.29 -17.11 0.71
N SER A 2 -9.56 -16.56 0.51
CA SER A 2 -9.71 -15.48 0.76
C SER A 2 -10.51 -15.18 1.69
N ALA A 3 -10.70 -15.78 2.41
CA ALA A 3 -11.53 -15.55 3.46
C ALA A 3 -11.10 -14.52 4.37
N ALA A 4 -10.06 -13.89 4.06
CA ALA A 4 -9.60 -12.79 4.87
C ALA A 4 -10.63 -11.70 4.91
N GLY A 5 -10.81 -11.05 6.02
CA GLY A 5 -11.72 -9.93 6.13
C GLY A 5 -11.19 -8.68 5.45
N PRO A 6 -11.73 -7.52 5.80
CA PRO A 6 -11.27 -6.27 5.21
C PRO A 6 -9.80 -6.01 5.50
N LEU A 7 -9.18 -5.17 4.68
CA LEU A 7 -7.79 -4.82 4.88
C LEU A 7 -7.61 -4.07 6.19
N GLY A 8 -6.53 -4.39 6.88
CA GLY A 8 -6.13 -3.60 8.03
C GLY A 8 -5.31 -2.39 7.61
N PRO A 9 -4.79 -1.65 8.59
CA PRO A 9 -4.02 -0.44 8.28
C PRO A 9 -2.80 -0.72 7.40
N ALA A 10 -2.08 -1.81 7.65
CA ALA A 10 -0.90 -2.13 6.85
C ALA A 10 -1.28 -2.42 5.41
N GLY A 11 -2.32 -3.23 5.22
CA GLY A 11 -2.78 -3.54 3.87
C GLY A 11 -3.25 -2.32 3.12
N ASN A 12 -3.95 -1.43 3.79
CA ASN A 12 -4.39 -0.19 3.17
C ASN A 12 -3.21 0.68 2.80
N ASN A 13 -2.19 0.76 3.64
CA ASN A 13 -1.01 1.54 3.31
C ASN A 13 -0.32 0.98 2.07
N VAL A 14 -0.22 -0.34 1.99
CA VAL A 14 0.42 -0.97 0.84
C VAL A 14 -0.31 -0.63 -0.45
N ARG A 15 -1.63 -0.83 -0.49
CA ARG A 15 -2.36 -0.58 -1.73
C ARG A 15 -2.31 0.88 -2.14
N ARG A 16 -2.33 1.79 -1.19
CA ARG A 16 -2.29 3.20 -1.51
C ARG A 16 -0.91 3.63 -1.99
N ASN A 17 0.13 3.08 -1.38
CA ASN A 17 1.48 3.34 -1.85
C ASN A 17 1.69 2.77 -3.26
N LEU A 18 1.16 1.58 -3.52
CA LEU A 18 1.26 1.00 -4.85
C LEU A 18 0.58 1.87 -5.90
N ARG A 19 -0.62 2.35 -5.58
CA ARG A 19 -1.35 3.21 -6.51
C ARG A 19 -0.54 4.48 -6.78
N ARG A 20 -0.04 5.11 -5.73
CA ARG A 20 0.72 6.35 -5.88
C ARG A 20 1.97 6.13 -6.71
N LEU A 21 2.70 5.07 -6.42
CA LEU A 21 3.93 4.78 -7.16
C LEU A 21 3.65 4.48 -8.62
N ARG A 22 2.61 3.71 -8.87
CA ARG A 22 2.23 3.37 -10.24
C ARG A 22 1.85 4.62 -11.01
N GLU A 23 1.05 5.47 -10.37
CA GLU A 23 0.62 6.70 -11.04
C GLU A 23 1.76 7.68 -11.25
N GLN A 24 2.68 7.77 -10.30
CA GLN A 24 3.85 8.62 -10.48
C GLN A 24 4.69 8.20 -11.68
N ARG A 25 4.76 6.91 -11.92
CA ARG A 25 5.55 6.38 -13.03
C ARG A 25 4.73 6.21 -14.29
N ARG A 26 3.44 6.45 -14.20
CA ARG A 26 2.51 6.27 -15.32
C ARG A 26 2.55 4.85 -15.85
N TRP A 27 2.62 3.89 -14.93
CA TRP A 27 2.63 2.48 -15.27
C TRP A 27 1.21 1.94 -15.19
N GLY A 28 0.74 1.32 -16.27
CA GLY A 28 -0.52 0.61 -16.22
C GLY A 28 -0.36 -0.72 -15.52
N TYR A 29 -1.48 -1.40 -15.26
CA TYR A 29 -1.43 -2.68 -14.59
C TYR A 29 -0.64 -3.72 -15.40
N ARG A 30 -0.74 -3.69 -16.70
CA ARG A 30 -0.01 -4.64 -17.53
C ARG A 30 1.49 -4.46 -17.41
N HIS A 31 1.93 -3.22 -17.32
CA HIS A 31 3.35 -2.96 -17.18
C HIS A 31 3.87 -3.53 -15.85
N VAL A 32 3.09 -3.36 -14.78
CA VAL A 32 3.48 -3.90 -13.48
C VAL A 32 3.45 -5.42 -13.53
N GLU A 33 2.47 -6.00 -14.20
CA GLU A 33 2.38 -7.44 -14.35
C GLU A 33 3.63 -7.99 -15.04
N GLU A 34 4.09 -7.31 -16.09
CA GLU A 34 5.28 -7.74 -16.80
C GLU A 34 6.51 -7.69 -15.90
N ARG A 35 6.63 -6.63 -15.12
CA ARG A 35 7.76 -6.51 -14.24
C ARG A 35 7.74 -7.54 -13.12
N LEU A 36 6.55 -7.83 -12.61
CA LEU A 36 6.42 -8.87 -11.60
C LEU A 36 6.79 -10.24 -12.16
N THR A 37 6.44 -10.50 -13.41
CA THR A 37 6.82 -11.74 -14.06
C THR A 37 8.34 -11.85 -14.13
N GLN A 38 9.02 -10.75 -14.39
CA GLN A 38 10.47 -10.75 -14.48
C GLN A 38 11.13 -11.08 -13.16
N VAL A 39 10.50 -10.72 -12.04
CA VAL A 39 11.08 -11.06 -10.74
C VAL A 39 10.54 -12.39 -10.21
N GLY A 40 9.80 -13.10 -11.02
CA GLY A 40 9.40 -14.46 -10.65
C GLY A 40 8.12 -14.57 -9.84
N ARG A 41 7.35 -13.48 -9.71
CA ARG A 41 6.12 -13.53 -8.93
C ARG A 41 5.00 -12.83 -9.70
N PRO A 42 4.50 -13.43 -10.77
CA PRO A 42 3.49 -12.78 -11.59
C PRO A 42 2.17 -12.58 -10.85
N ILE A 43 1.61 -11.39 -10.99
CA ILE A 43 0.28 -11.10 -10.52
C ILE A 43 -0.47 -10.55 -11.73
N PRO A 44 -1.57 -11.18 -12.15
CA PRO A 44 -2.28 -10.72 -13.35
C PRO A 44 -2.81 -9.29 -13.17
N ALA A 45 -3.00 -8.61 -14.27
CA ALA A 45 -3.52 -7.25 -14.22
C ALA A 45 -4.83 -7.15 -13.45
N LEU A 46 -5.70 -8.14 -13.58
CA LEU A 46 -6.94 -8.17 -12.81
C LEU A 46 -6.67 -8.26 -11.31
N GLY A 47 -5.67 -9.05 -10.93
CA GLY A 47 -5.27 -9.15 -9.53
C GLY A 47 -4.73 -7.83 -9.01
N LEU A 48 -3.94 -7.13 -9.82
CA LEU A 48 -3.42 -5.83 -9.43
C LEU A 48 -4.54 -4.81 -9.26
N SER A 49 -5.52 -4.85 -10.15
CA SER A 49 -6.68 -3.98 -10.03
C SER A 49 -7.46 -4.28 -8.75
N ALA A 50 -7.58 -5.56 -8.39
CA ALA A 50 -8.26 -5.95 -7.17
C ALA A 50 -7.51 -5.47 -5.93
N ILE A 51 -6.18 -5.51 -5.96
CA ILE A 51 -5.37 -4.97 -4.87
C ILE A 51 -5.63 -3.47 -4.74
N ASP A 52 -5.64 -2.78 -5.85
CA ASP A 52 -5.86 -1.34 -5.87
C ASP A 52 -7.23 -0.98 -5.29
N ALA A 53 -8.23 -1.79 -5.57
CA ALA A 53 -9.58 -1.57 -5.06
C ALA A 53 -9.75 -2.01 -3.61
N GLY A 54 -8.77 -2.65 -3.02
CA GLY A 54 -8.87 -3.14 -1.66
C GLY A 54 -9.60 -4.47 -1.55
N GLU A 55 -9.84 -5.15 -2.67
CA GLU A 55 -10.58 -6.40 -2.69
C GLU A 55 -9.68 -7.62 -2.56
N ARG A 56 -8.39 -7.45 -2.79
CA ARG A 56 -7.43 -8.54 -2.70
C ARG A 56 -6.32 -8.15 -1.74
N HIS A 57 -5.99 -9.06 -0.85
CA HIS A 57 -4.87 -8.87 0.07
C HIS A 57 -3.56 -9.13 -0.64
N VAL A 58 -2.50 -8.47 -0.19
CA VAL A 58 -1.14 -8.71 -0.67
C VAL A 58 -0.48 -9.63 0.34
N ASP A 59 -0.06 -10.82 -0.10
CA ASP A 59 0.63 -11.70 0.83
C ASP A 59 2.11 -11.30 0.91
N VAL A 60 2.86 -11.99 1.77
CA VAL A 60 4.24 -11.62 2.03
C VAL A 60 5.09 -11.70 0.77
N ASP A 61 4.91 -12.75 -0.02
CA ASP A 61 5.68 -12.90 -1.25
C ASP A 61 5.32 -11.84 -2.27
N ASP A 62 4.04 -11.51 -2.37
CA ASP A 62 3.61 -10.43 -3.25
C ASP A 62 4.24 -9.11 -2.83
N LEU A 63 4.28 -8.86 -1.53
CA LEU A 63 4.82 -7.63 -0.99
C LEU A 63 6.30 -7.47 -1.34
N VAL A 64 7.06 -8.54 -1.16
CA VAL A 64 8.49 -8.52 -1.48
C VAL A 64 8.71 -8.28 -2.97
N ALA A 65 7.92 -8.94 -3.81
CA ALA A 65 8.05 -8.78 -5.25
C ALA A 65 7.68 -7.37 -5.69
N LEU A 66 6.62 -6.83 -5.13
CA LEU A 66 6.20 -5.48 -5.48
C LEU A 66 7.23 -4.45 -5.05
N ALA A 67 7.82 -4.62 -3.87
CA ALA A 67 8.88 -3.73 -3.44
C ALA A 67 10.06 -3.78 -4.40
N ALA A 68 10.42 -4.97 -4.85
CA ALA A 68 11.53 -5.12 -5.80
C ALA A 68 11.23 -4.41 -7.12
N VAL A 69 9.99 -4.54 -7.61
CA VAL A 69 9.61 -3.92 -8.87
C VAL A 69 9.72 -2.41 -8.80
N PHE A 70 9.37 -1.82 -7.68
CA PHE A 70 9.42 -0.37 -7.53
C PHE A 70 10.76 0.12 -6.95
N GLY A 71 11.67 -0.80 -6.64
CA GLY A 71 12.98 -0.40 -6.14
C GLY A 71 12.97 0.12 -4.72
N LEU A 72 12.07 -0.38 -3.90
CA LEU A 72 11.90 0.09 -2.53
C LEU A 72 12.12 -1.05 -1.55
N GLY A 73 12.31 -0.68 -0.27
CA GLY A 73 12.24 -1.66 0.78
C GLY A 73 10.80 -1.97 1.13
N VAL A 74 10.58 -3.15 1.68
CA VAL A 74 9.25 -3.56 2.08
C VAL A 74 8.64 -2.58 3.07
N GLU A 75 9.46 -2.08 3.99
CA GLU A 75 8.96 -1.16 5.00
C GLU A 75 8.44 0.13 4.39
N GLU A 76 8.94 0.51 3.24
CA GLU A 76 8.47 1.73 2.59
C GLU A 76 7.08 1.57 2.03
N LEU A 77 6.73 0.35 1.62
CA LEU A 77 5.37 0.10 1.17
C LEU A 77 4.39 0.03 2.33
N LEU A 78 4.88 -0.30 3.52
CA LEU A 78 4.02 -0.42 4.69
C LEU A 78 3.74 0.90 5.39
N ARG A 79 4.50 1.94 5.08
CA ARG A 79 4.33 3.22 5.72
C ARG A 79 3.08 3.93 5.22
N PRO A 80 2.46 4.78 6.04
CA PRO A 80 1.40 5.63 5.53
C PRO A 80 1.92 6.48 4.40
N PRO A 81 1.12 6.72 3.36
CA PRO A 81 1.58 7.55 2.24
C PRO A 81 1.98 8.94 2.73
N ALA A 82 3.16 9.39 2.31
CA ALA A 82 3.65 10.68 2.70
C ALA A 82 3.27 11.71 1.65
N GLY A 83 3.25 12.99 2.03
CA GLY A 83 3.03 14.04 1.07
C GLY A 83 1.58 14.41 0.84
N CYS A 84 0.66 13.86 1.61
CA CYS A 84 -0.73 14.28 1.51
C CYS A 84 -0.86 15.69 2.07
N SER A 85 -1.37 16.62 1.25
CA SER A 85 -1.46 18.00 1.67
C SER A 85 -2.55 18.23 2.72
N THR A 86 -3.51 17.33 2.82
CA THR A 86 -4.60 17.47 3.77
C THR A 86 -4.20 17.05 5.17
N CYS A 87 -3.57 15.91 5.31
CA CYS A 87 -3.23 15.39 6.63
C CYS A 87 -1.73 15.27 6.85
N ASN A 88 -0.95 15.55 5.82
CA ASN A 88 0.50 15.45 5.88
C ASN A 88 0.95 14.06 6.34
N GLY A 89 0.15 13.05 5.98
CA GLY A 89 0.46 11.67 6.34
C GLY A 89 0.01 11.29 7.73
N GLU A 90 -0.57 12.21 8.49
CA GLU A 90 -0.94 11.95 9.88
C GLU A 90 -2.32 12.51 10.20
N PRO A 91 -3.38 11.80 9.85
CA PRO A 91 -4.71 12.27 10.23
C PRO A 91 -4.89 12.22 11.76
N PRO A 92 -5.87 12.93 12.29
CA PRO A 92 -6.11 12.88 13.73
C PRO A 92 -6.29 11.45 14.21
N THR A 93 -5.86 11.20 15.43
CA THR A 93 -5.93 9.87 16.01
C THR A 93 -7.36 9.35 15.95
N GLY A 94 -7.51 8.13 15.44
CA GLY A 94 -8.81 7.50 15.34
C GLY A 94 -9.61 7.89 14.11
N PHE A 95 -9.07 8.76 13.26
CA PHE A 95 -9.76 9.21 12.06
C PHE A 95 -8.99 8.82 10.81
N MET A 96 -9.71 8.81 9.71
CA MET A 96 -9.12 8.54 8.42
C MET A 96 -9.16 9.82 7.59
N CYS A 97 -8.04 10.15 6.96
CA CYS A 97 -8.00 11.30 6.06
C CYS A 97 -8.84 10.99 4.81
N MET A 98 -9.78 11.88 4.50
CA MET A 98 -10.66 11.67 3.35
C MET A 98 -9.94 11.81 2.03
N GLU A 99 -8.86 12.56 2.02
CA GLU A 99 -8.13 12.77 0.76
C GLU A 99 -7.24 11.60 0.40
N CYS A 100 -6.42 11.14 1.30
CA CYS A 100 -5.51 10.04 1.03
C CYS A 100 -5.93 8.76 1.71
N GLU A 101 -7.00 8.82 2.51
CA GLU A 101 -7.56 7.67 3.22
C GLU A 101 -6.58 7.03 4.19
N THR A 102 -5.52 7.72 4.55
CA THR A 102 -4.59 7.23 5.55
C THR A 102 -5.30 7.18 6.89
N THR A 103 -5.19 6.05 7.56
CA THR A 103 -5.83 5.86 8.85
C THR A 103 -4.81 6.04 9.96
N SER A 104 -5.16 6.84 10.95
CA SER A 104 -4.32 7.00 12.12
C SER A 104 -4.85 6.06 13.20
N LEU A 105 -3.98 5.20 13.69
CA LEU A 105 -4.35 4.30 14.76
C LEU A 105 -4.46 5.08 16.07
N PRO A 106 -5.21 4.54 17.02
CA PRO A 106 -5.41 5.25 18.28
C PRO A 106 -4.13 5.26 19.13
N ALA A 107 -4.24 5.76 20.29
CA ALA A 107 -3.19 6.16 21.22
C ALA A 107 -1.85 5.42 21.12
N ARG A 108 -1.90 4.12 20.95
CA ARG A 108 -0.66 3.34 20.91
C ARG A 108 0.26 3.76 19.77
N THR A 109 -0.32 3.97 18.58
CA THR A 109 0.46 4.40 17.45
C THR A 109 1.00 5.81 17.66
N ALA A 110 0.20 6.67 18.26
CA ALA A 110 0.65 8.02 18.53
C ALA A 110 1.84 8.03 19.47
N VAL A 111 1.82 7.16 20.49
CA VAL A 111 2.95 7.06 21.40
C VAL A 111 4.20 6.59 20.68
N ALA A 112 4.06 5.56 19.85
CA ALA A 112 5.20 5.04 19.11
C ALA A 112 5.78 6.09 18.19
N ARG A 113 4.92 6.86 17.54
CA ARG A 113 5.40 7.90 16.65
C ARG A 113 6.14 8.99 17.40
N ARG A 114 5.66 9.33 18.58
CA ARG A 114 6.32 10.36 19.35
C ARG A 114 7.70 9.96 19.77
N ASN A 115 7.90 8.68 19.98
CA ASN A 115 9.21 8.19 20.40
C ASN A 115 10.15 7.93 19.24
N ALA A 116 9.69 8.04 18.04
CA ALA A 116 10.52 7.76 16.86
C ALA A 116 11.39 8.96 16.48
#